data_df7b0479686858bc0ce9c9173df7d815
#
_entry.id   df7b0479686858bc0ce9c9173df7d815
#
_cell.length_a   1.000
_cell.length_b   1.000
_cell.length_c   1.000
_cell.angle_alpha   90.00
_cell.angle_beta   90.00
_cell.angle_gamma   90.00
#
_symmetry.space_group_name_H-M   'P 1'
#
loop_
_entity.id
_entity.type
_entity.pdbx_description
1 polymer ?
#
loop_
_entity_poly.entity_id
_entity_poly.type
_entity_poly.pdbx_seq_one_letter_code
_entity_poly.pdbx_strand_id
1 'polypeptide(L)'
;MGAQGGALTARETGSAVPRGSTTDRSAHCRCRPAVPASLCPGVSDGGTARQHTSPLAKLGSMSATQDSPVVRTARRAKEAAAGLAPLPRTVRDAALLAVADALVARSGEIVAANAADVDRARSAGSPESIVDRLTLTPQRVEAIAADVREVVALPDPVGEVVRGSTLPNGLELRQVRVPLGVVGIVYEARPNVTVDAAALCLKSGNAVLLRGSSSAYASNTALVGVLRDAVAGAGLPADAVQLVPGESRESVRELMRARGLVDVLIPRGGASLIRSVVEESTVPVIETGVGNCHVYVDEAADLDTAVEILVNSKAQRPSVCNAAETVLVHAGIADDFLPRALRALGEAGVTVHGDETWQKAGADVVPATEEDWGTEYLSYDIAAAVVPSLEAAVQHIRQWTSGHTEAIVTRDTAAARRFTALVDSTAVMVNASTRFTDGGQFGFGAEIGISTQKLHARGPMGLPELTSTKYVVTGDGHIR
;
A
#
# COMPACT_ATOMS: atom_id res chain seq x y z
N MET A 1 -50.00 -24.39 23.36
CA MET A 1 -49.81 -25.11 24.62
C MET A 1 -48.29 -25.22 24.81
N GLY A 2 -47.59 -24.64 25.72
CA GLY A 2 -47.80 -23.93 26.94
C GLY A 2 -46.42 -23.32 27.27
N ALA A 3 -46.45 -22.08 27.69
CA ALA A 3 -45.33 -21.30 28.16
C ALA A 3 -44.86 -21.68 29.57
N GLN A 4 -43.59 -21.40 29.89
CA GLN A 4 -43.08 -21.03 31.22
C GLN A 4 -41.59 -20.67 30.98
N GLY A 5 -41.00 -19.50 31.21
CA GLY A 5 -41.22 -18.55 32.29
C GLY A 5 -40.20 -18.80 33.41
N GLY A 6 -39.02 -18.17 33.36
CA GLY A 6 -38.01 -18.22 34.40
C GLY A 6 -37.18 -16.95 34.42
N ALA A 7 -37.64 -15.94 35.17
CA ALA A 7 -36.89 -14.74 35.51
C ALA A 7 -35.91 -15.06 36.65
N LEU A 8 -34.66 -14.61 36.55
CA LEU A 8 -33.71 -14.55 37.65
C LEU A 8 -33.30 -13.11 37.92
N THR A 9 -33.61 -12.71 39.12
CA THR A 9 -33.52 -11.40 39.77
C THR A 9 -32.05 -10.99 39.99
N ALA A 10 -31.77 -9.71 39.75
CA ALA A 10 -30.58 -9.01 40.16
C ALA A 10 -30.52 -8.85 41.67
N ARG A 11 -29.35 -9.08 42.26
CA ARG A 11 -29.02 -8.62 43.62
C ARG A 11 -28.05 -7.48 43.53
N GLU A 12 -28.50 -6.30 43.94
CA GLU A 12 -27.69 -5.16 44.31
C GLU A 12 -26.99 -5.47 45.64
N THR A 13 -25.66 -5.25 45.68
CA THR A 13 -24.94 -5.05 46.95
C THR A 13 -24.26 -3.70 46.88
N GLY A 14 -24.82 -2.74 47.58
CA GLY A 14 -24.24 -1.44 47.84
C GLY A 14 -23.06 -1.56 48.83
N SER A 15 -22.01 -0.82 48.55
CA SER A 15 -20.93 -0.51 49.51
C SER A 15 -20.70 1.00 49.54
N ALA A 16 -20.92 1.56 50.71
CA ALA A 16 -20.86 2.97 51.04
C ALA A 16 -19.40 3.47 51.09
N VAL A 17 -19.17 4.66 50.56
CA VAL A 17 -17.93 5.45 50.70
C VAL A 17 -18.14 6.46 51.85
N PRO A 18 -17.23 6.57 52.84
CA PRO A 18 -17.33 7.62 53.86
C PRO A 18 -16.73 8.95 53.35
N ARG A 19 -17.50 10.02 53.58
CA ARG A 19 -17.06 11.41 53.41
C ARG A 19 -16.16 11.79 54.61
N GLY A 20 -14.96 12.32 54.35
CA GLY A 20 -14.05 12.91 55.31
C GLY A 20 -13.63 14.33 54.87
N SER A 21 -14.10 15.25 55.63
CA SER A 21 -13.79 16.62 56.06
C SER A 21 -12.68 17.41 55.35
N THR A 22 -13.10 18.59 54.96
CA THR A 22 -12.34 19.81 54.62
C THR A 22 -11.37 20.26 55.72
N THR A 23 -10.10 20.53 55.35
CA THR A 23 -9.30 21.53 56.08
C THR A 23 -8.58 22.41 55.05
N ASP A 24 -8.98 23.66 55.12
CA ASP A 24 -8.40 24.86 54.56
C ASP A 24 -6.95 25.06 55.08
N ARG A 25 -5.98 25.25 54.19
CA ARG A 25 -4.70 25.91 54.49
C ARG A 25 -4.25 26.76 53.30
N SER A 26 -4.63 28.03 53.40
CA SER A 26 -3.98 29.16 52.74
C SER A 26 -2.47 29.20 53.10
N ALA A 27 -1.58 29.08 52.13
CA ALA A 27 -0.16 29.37 52.25
C ALA A 27 0.25 30.46 51.28
N HIS A 28 0.60 31.58 51.86
CA HIS A 28 1.06 32.81 51.24
C HIS A 28 2.30 32.60 50.36
N CYS A 29 2.21 33.08 49.13
CA CYS A 29 3.35 33.27 48.24
C CYS A 29 4.09 34.54 48.65
N ARG A 30 5.30 34.42 49.22
CA ARG A 30 6.18 35.57 49.48
C ARG A 30 7.07 35.82 48.26
N CYS A 31 6.89 36.97 47.66
CA CYS A 31 7.83 37.57 46.71
C CYS A 31 9.16 37.87 47.43
N ARG A 32 10.28 37.52 46.82
CA ARG A 32 11.61 38.00 47.16
C ARG A 32 12.05 39.08 46.16
N PRO A 33 12.73 40.14 46.66
CA PRO A 33 13.03 41.34 45.88
C PRO A 33 14.26 41.19 44.98
N ALA A 34 14.28 42.04 43.94
CA ALA A 34 15.36 42.22 42.97
C ALA A 34 16.67 42.67 43.60
N VAL A 35 17.78 42.17 43.08
CA VAL A 35 19.14 42.62 43.41
C VAL A 35 19.58 43.62 42.33
N PRO A 36 20.20 44.79 42.70
CA PRO A 36 20.60 45.80 41.72
C PRO A 36 21.95 45.48 41.06
N ALA A 37 22.03 45.88 39.81
CA ALA A 37 23.29 45.86 39.04
C ALA A 37 24.24 46.96 39.53
N SER A 38 25.50 46.57 39.78
CA SER A 38 26.59 47.56 39.82
C SER A 38 27.96 46.92 39.56
N LEU A 39 28.67 47.57 38.65
CA LEU A 39 30.13 47.64 38.47
C LEU A 39 30.84 46.47 37.75
N CYS A 40 31.05 46.65 36.44
CA CYS A 40 32.22 46.15 35.74
C CYS A 40 33.30 47.26 35.60
N PRO A 41 34.56 46.97 35.79
CA PRO A 41 35.66 47.78 35.20
C PRO A 41 36.01 47.25 33.81
N GLY A 42 36.29 48.16 32.88
CA GLY A 42 36.64 47.92 31.53
C GLY A 42 37.99 47.24 31.32
N VAL A 43 38.07 46.44 30.29
CA VAL A 43 39.30 46.08 29.60
C VAL A 43 39.04 46.27 28.09
N SER A 44 39.79 47.20 27.51
CA SER A 44 39.97 47.38 26.08
C SER A 44 40.89 46.29 25.55
N ASP A 45 40.59 45.64 24.42
CA ASP A 45 41.40 45.63 23.22
C ASP A 45 41.07 44.48 22.26
N GLY A 46 40.96 44.85 21.02
CA GLY A 46 41.44 44.22 19.80
C GLY A 46 41.25 42.70 19.63
N GLY A 47 40.12 42.27 19.05
CA GLY A 47 39.95 40.88 18.60
C GLY A 47 38.97 40.80 17.48
N THR A 48 39.51 40.60 16.23
CA THR A 48 38.77 40.35 14.99
C THR A 48 37.57 39.49 15.17
N ALA A 49 36.38 40.03 14.86
CA ALA A 49 35.13 39.29 14.77
C ALA A 49 35.25 38.16 13.75
N ARG A 50 35.43 36.93 14.21
CA ARG A 50 35.15 35.74 13.42
C ARG A 50 33.66 35.63 13.30
N GLN A 51 33.17 35.97 12.12
CA GLN A 51 31.79 35.64 11.71
C GLN A 51 31.65 34.11 11.69
N HIS A 52 30.96 33.55 12.67
CA HIS A 52 30.44 32.20 12.60
C HIS A 52 29.32 32.18 11.55
N THR A 53 29.71 31.93 10.29
CA THR A 53 28.74 31.62 9.23
C THR A 53 28.14 30.25 9.53
N SER A 54 26.82 30.24 9.73
CA SER A 54 25.99 29.07 9.88
C SER A 54 26.27 28.04 8.74
N PRO A 55 26.32 26.74 9.03
CA PRO A 55 26.57 25.71 7.99
C PRO A 55 25.52 25.66 6.86
N LEU A 56 24.38 26.34 7.01
CA LEU A 56 23.31 26.43 6.00
C LEU A 56 23.63 27.36 4.82
N ALA A 57 24.71 28.17 4.90
CA ALA A 57 25.07 29.12 3.84
C ALA A 57 25.97 28.52 2.73
N LYS A 58 26.33 27.24 2.77
CA LYS A 58 27.18 26.58 1.75
C LYS A 58 26.43 25.76 0.70
N LEU A 59 25.10 25.85 0.62
CA LEU A 59 24.30 25.29 -0.49
C LEU A 59 23.98 26.30 -1.61
N GLY A 60 24.65 27.42 -1.67
CA GLY A 60 24.38 28.49 -2.60
C GLY A 60 25.54 28.80 -3.53
N SER A 61 25.75 28.02 -4.56
CA SER A 61 26.07 28.38 -5.95
C SER A 61 26.38 27.14 -6.79
N MET A 62 25.41 26.24 -6.89
CA MET A 62 25.30 25.45 -8.11
C MET A 62 24.70 26.37 -9.16
N SER A 63 25.38 26.51 -10.29
CA SER A 63 24.94 27.17 -11.52
C SER A 63 23.41 27.04 -11.65
N ALA A 64 22.72 28.13 -11.93
CA ALA A 64 21.27 28.17 -12.23
C ALA A 64 20.98 27.44 -13.56
N THR A 65 21.21 26.14 -13.61
CA THR A 65 20.53 25.24 -14.52
C THR A 65 19.07 25.33 -14.14
N GLN A 66 18.23 25.87 -15.03
CA GLN A 66 16.79 25.96 -14.79
C GLN A 66 16.31 24.59 -14.37
N ASP A 67 15.72 24.51 -13.17
CA ASP A 67 15.07 23.28 -12.69
C ASP A 67 14.20 22.67 -13.80
N SER A 68 14.32 21.38 -14.04
CA SER A 68 13.43 20.72 -15.01
C SER A 68 11.96 20.87 -14.61
N PRO A 69 11.02 20.72 -15.54
CA PRO A 69 9.59 20.73 -15.21
C PRO A 69 9.23 19.73 -14.11
N VAL A 70 9.86 18.55 -14.08
CA VAL A 70 9.66 17.51 -13.05
C VAL A 70 10.12 17.98 -11.68
N VAL A 71 11.33 18.56 -11.60
CA VAL A 71 11.90 19.09 -10.35
C VAL A 71 11.04 20.24 -9.80
N ARG A 72 10.56 21.14 -10.65
CA ARG A 72 9.65 22.22 -10.23
C ARG A 72 8.34 21.66 -9.67
N THR A 73 7.78 20.65 -10.33
CA THR A 73 6.55 19.97 -9.87
C THR A 73 6.78 19.28 -8.52
N ALA A 74 7.89 18.57 -8.35
CA ALA A 74 8.23 17.93 -7.10
C ALA A 74 8.45 18.93 -5.94
N ARG A 75 9.03 20.10 -6.22
CA ARG A 75 9.20 21.17 -5.21
C ARG A 75 7.84 21.71 -4.74
N ARG A 76 6.91 22.00 -5.65
CA ARG A 76 5.55 22.43 -5.28
C ARG A 76 4.81 21.37 -4.46
N ALA A 77 4.96 20.08 -4.82
CA ALA A 77 4.39 18.99 -4.04
C ALA A 77 4.99 18.93 -2.62
N LYS A 78 6.30 19.19 -2.48
CA LYS A 78 6.96 19.21 -1.16
C LYS A 78 6.46 20.35 -0.29
N GLU A 79 6.23 21.52 -0.86
CA GLU A 79 5.63 22.66 -0.17
C GLU A 79 4.17 22.35 0.23
N ALA A 80 3.39 21.78 -0.68
CA ALA A 80 2.00 21.36 -0.39
C ALA A 80 1.92 20.30 0.72
N ALA A 81 2.83 19.31 0.73
CA ALA A 81 2.89 18.27 1.76
C ALA A 81 3.09 18.84 3.17
N ALA A 82 3.91 19.88 3.30
CA ALA A 82 4.11 20.58 4.59
C ALA A 82 2.81 21.23 5.10
N GLY A 83 1.96 21.71 4.19
CA GLY A 83 0.64 22.28 4.52
C GLY A 83 -0.41 21.21 4.84
N LEU A 84 -0.29 20.00 4.29
CA LEU A 84 -1.24 18.90 4.52
C LEU A 84 -1.04 18.22 5.88
N ALA A 85 0.22 18.02 6.27
CA ALA A 85 0.58 17.22 7.45
C ALA A 85 -0.12 17.65 8.76
N PRO A 86 -0.32 18.95 9.07
CA PRO A 86 -1.00 19.39 10.29
C PRO A 86 -2.54 19.41 10.18
N LEU A 87 -3.12 19.16 8.99
CA LEU A 87 -4.58 19.28 8.81
C LEU A 87 -5.32 18.17 9.55
N PRO A 88 -6.44 18.50 10.23
CA PRO A 88 -7.27 17.50 10.87
C PRO A 88 -7.96 16.58 9.84
N ARG A 89 -8.32 15.37 10.28
CA ARG A 89 -9.02 14.38 9.48
C ARG A 89 -10.24 14.96 8.75
N THR A 90 -11.07 15.72 9.45
CA THR A 90 -12.32 16.28 8.90
C THR A 90 -12.12 17.15 7.66
N VAL A 91 -11.01 17.87 7.59
CA VAL A 91 -10.67 18.73 6.43
C VAL A 91 -10.25 17.86 5.24
N ARG A 92 -9.45 16.83 5.47
CA ARG A 92 -9.04 15.87 4.43
C ARG A 92 -10.23 15.06 3.92
N ASP A 93 -11.10 14.60 4.83
CA ASP A 93 -12.32 13.87 4.47
C ASP A 93 -13.28 14.74 3.64
N ALA A 94 -13.48 16.01 4.00
CA ALA A 94 -14.30 16.94 3.22
C ALA A 94 -13.74 17.16 1.80
N ALA A 95 -12.42 17.26 1.66
CA ALA A 95 -11.79 17.39 0.35
C ALA A 95 -11.97 16.14 -0.51
N LEU A 96 -11.88 14.94 0.07
CA LEU A 96 -12.11 13.68 -0.64
C LEU A 96 -13.58 13.52 -1.06
N LEU A 97 -14.53 13.93 -0.23
CA LEU A 97 -15.96 13.97 -0.61
C LEU A 97 -16.20 14.93 -1.79
N ALA A 98 -15.58 16.11 -1.75
CA ALA A 98 -15.63 17.07 -2.88
C ALA A 98 -15.00 16.48 -4.15
N VAL A 99 -13.92 15.70 -4.03
CA VAL A 99 -13.33 14.96 -5.15
C VAL A 99 -14.32 13.96 -5.73
N ALA A 100 -14.95 13.13 -4.89
CA ALA A 100 -15.92 12.13 -5.34
C ALA A 100 -17.11 12.80 -6.08
N ASP A 101 -17.61 13.90 -5.56
CA ASP A 101 -18.72 14.64 -6.17
C ASP A 101 -18.30 15.30 -7.49
N ALA A 102 -17.08 15.86 -7.57
CA ALA A 102 -16.52 16.46 -8.78
C ALA A 102 -16.28 15.42 -9.89
N LEU A 103 -15.83 14.20 -9.56
CA LEU A 103 -15.68 13.10 -10.52
C LEU A 103 -17.00 12.75 -11.20
N VAL A 104 -18.07 12.64 -10.43
CA VAL A 104 -19.42 12.38 -10.96
C VAL A 104 -19.91 13.54 -11.80
N ALA A 105 -19.80 14.76 -11.27
CA ALA A 105 -20.28 15.97 -11.94
C ALA A 105 -19.57 16.24 -13.28
N ARG A 106 -18.26 15.92 -13.38
CA ARG A 106 -17.42 16.13 -14.57
C ARG A 106 -17.14 14.83 -15.34
N SER A 107 -17.94 13.78 -15.13
CA SER A 107 -17.78 12.48 -15.79
C SER A 107 -17.74 12.59 -17.31
N GLY A 108 -18.56 13.47 -17.93
CA GLY A 108 -18.56 13.69 -19.37
C GLY A 108 -17.22 14.23 -19.91
N GLU A 109 -16.55 15.14 -19.19
CA GLU A 109 -15.23 15.66 -19.53
C GLU A 109 -14.17 14.56 -19.48
N ILE A 110 -14.19 13.75 -18.41
CA ILE A 110 -13.26 12.65 -18.19
C ILE A 110 -13.41 11.61 -19.32
N VAL A 111 -14.63 11.20 -19.62
CA VAL A 111 -14.92 10.21 -20.66
C VAL A 111 -14.54 10.72 -22.05
N ALA A 112 -14.77 12.00 -22.34
CA ALA A 112 -14.36 12.61 -23.60
C ALA A 112 -12.82 12.63 -23.78
N ALA A 113 -12.08 12.94 -22.72
CA ALA A 113 -10.61 12.87 -22.75
C ALA A 113 -10.12 11.43 -22.88
N ASN A 114 -10.79 10.47 -22.21
CA ASN A 114 -10.47 9.05 -22.29
C ASN A 114 -10.67 8.47 -23.69
N ALA A 115 -11.69 8.91 -24.43
CA ALA A 115 -11.94 8.44 -25.80
C ALA A 115 -10.69 8.61 -26.70
N ALA A 116 -9.95 9.72 -26.56
CA ALA A 116 -8.73 9.97 -27.32
C ALA A 116 -7.61 8.95 -27.02
N ASP A 117 -7.47 8.50 -25.77
CA ASP A 117 -6.49 7.48 -25.38
C ASP A 117 -6.91 6.09 -25.88
N VAL A 118 -8.20 5.76 -25.79
CA VAL A 118 -8.76 4.48 -26.28
C VAL A 118 -8.64 4.37 -27.81
N ASP A 119 -8.96 5.43 -28.54
CA ASP A 119 -8.83 5.45 -30.02
C ASP A 119 -7.38 5.33 -30.45
N ARG A 120 -6.45 5.95 -29.73
CA ARG A 120 -5.01 5.81 -29.97
C ARG A 120 -4.54 4.36 -29.73
N ALA A 121 -4.99 3.75 -28.64
CA ALA A 121 -4.64 2.35 -28.32
C ALA A 121 -5.17 1.37 -29.37
N ARG A 122 -6.42 1.54 -29.82
CA ARG A 122 -7.01 0.73 -30.90
C ARG A 122 -6.28 0.91 -32.21
N SER A 123 -5.98 2.15 -32.57
CA SER A 123 -5.24 2.48 -33.81
C SER A 123 -3.81 1.92 -33.81
N ALA A 124 -3.21 1.77 -32.64
CA ALA A 124 -1.90 1.16 -32.45
C ALA A 124 -1.94 -0.38 -32.41
N GLY A 125 -3.11 -1.02 -32.56
CA GLY A 125 -3.27 -2.47 -32.49
C GLY A 125 -3.06 -3.07 -31.10
N SER A 126 -3.31 -2.31 -30.05
CA SER A 126 -3.19 -2.82 -28.68
C SER A 126 -4.17 -3.96 -28.41
N PRO A 127 -3.79 -4.99 -27.62
CA PRO A 127 -4.71 -6.06 -27.22
C PRO A 127 -5.98 -5.51 -26.57
N GLU A 128 -7.13 -6.15 -26.79
CA GLU A 128 -8.42 -5.71 -26.25
C GLU A 128 -8.40 -5.64 -24.71
N SER A 129 -7.64 -6.50 -24.04
CA SER A 129 -7.43 -6.45 -22.59
C SER A 129 -6.76 -5.15 -22.11
N ILE A 130 -5.89 -4.56 -22.93
CA ILE A 130 -5.27 -3.26 -22.65
C ILE A 130 -6.26 -2.12 -22.92
N VAL A 131 -7.02 -2.23 -24.03
CA VAL A 131 -8.06 -1.27 -24.37
C VAL A 131 -9.14 -1.22 -23.29
N ASP A 132 -9.60 -2.38 -22.79
CA ASP A 132 -10.57 -2.45 -21.69
C ASP A 132 -10.03 -1.82 -20.40
N ARG A 133 -8.76 -2.06 -20.04
CA ARG A 133 -8.11 -1.44 -18.87
C ARG A 133 -8.02 0.08 -18.97
N LEU A 134 -7.85 0.62 -20.17
CA LEU A 134 -7.79 2.06 -20.42
C LEU A 134 -9.17 2.70 -20.39
N THR A 135 -10.22 1.97 -20.76
CA THR A 135 -11.55 2.51 -21.01
C THR A 135 -12.20 3.00 -19.72
N LEU A 136 -12.63 4.26 -19.72
CA LEU A 136 -13.50 4.84 -18.70
C LEU A 136 -14.90 5.06 -19.30
N THR A 137 -15.90 4.48 -18.66
CA THR A 137 -17.32 4.77 -18.94
C THR A 137 -17.89 5.63 -17.80
N PRO A 138 -19.05 6.29 -17.97
CA PRO A 138 -19.69 6.99 -16.86
C PRO A 138 -19.87 6.11 -15.62
N GLN A 139 -20.24 4.85 -15.80
CA GLN A 139 -20.41 3.87 -14.72
C GLN A 139 -19.09 3.55 -14.01
N ARG A 140 -17.98 3.42 -14.78
CA ARG A 140 -16.64 3.22 -14.18
C ARG A 140 -16.18 4.46 -13.41
N VAL A 141 -16.48 5.68 -13.89
CA VAL A 141 -16.17 6.91 -13.15
C VAL A 141 -17.00 7.00 -11.86
N GLU A 142 -18.28 6.61 -11.90
CA GLU A 142 -19.12 6.55 -10.70
C GLU A 142 -18.61 5.52 -9.69
N ALA A 143 -18.16 4.35 -10.14
CA ALA A 143 -17.53 3.36 -9.28
C ALA A 143 -16.25 3.90 -8.62
N ILE A 144 -15.38 4.57 -9.37
CA ILE A 144 -14.18 5.23 -8.84
C ILE A 144 -14.56 6.28 -7.78
N ALA A 145 -15.62 7.06 -8.00
CA ALA A 145 -16.10 8.01 -7.02
C ALA A 145 -16.66 7.33 -5.75
N ALA A 146 -17.27 6.16 -5.88
CA ALA A 146 -17.70 5.35 -4.76
C ALA A 146 -16.48 4.84 -3.96
N ASP A 147 -15.44 4.34 -4.64
CA ASP A 147 -14.19 3.90 -4.00
C ASP A 147 -13.53 5.04 -3.19
N VAL A 148 -13.55 6.29 -3.70
CA VAL A 148 -13.08 7.46 -2.94
C VAL A 148 -13.90 7.67 -1.66
N ARG A 149 -15.23 7.48 -1.70
CA ARG A 149 -16.08 7.58 -0.51
C ARG A 149 -15.80 6.45 0.49
N GLU A 150 -15.46 5.25 0.03
CA GLU A 150 -15.01 4.17 0.90
C GLU A 150 -13.69 4.53 1.60
N VAL A 151 -12.72 5.13 0.90
CA VAL A 151 -11.48 5.63 1.50
C VAL A 151 -11.75 6.67 2.59
N VAL A 152 -12.75 7.55 2.42
CA VAL A 152 -13.16 8.51 3.46
C VAL A 152 -13.61 7.81 4.74
N ALA A 153 -14.33 6.70 4.61
CA ALA A 153 -14.84 5.93 5.75
C ALA A 153 -13.74 5.22 6.56
N LEU A 154 -12.57 4.97 5.95
CA LEU A 154 -11.48 4.25 6.61
C LEU A 154 -10.96 4.98 7.86
N PRO A 155 -10.44 4.25 8.86
CA PRO A 155 -9.74 4.82 9.99
C PRO A 155 -8.55 5.68 9.55
N ASP A 156 -8.37 6.83 10.20
CA ASP A 156 -7.24 7.71 9.92
C ASP A 156 -6.00 7.27 10.73
N PRO A 157 -4.90 6.88 10.07
CA PRO A 157 -3.69 6.50 10.79
C PRO A 157 -2.88 7.69 11.32
N VAL A 158 -3.10 8.91 10.81
CA VAL A 158 -2.28 10.07 11.16
C VAL A 158 -2.56 10.51 12.60
N GLY A 159 -1.51 10.55 13.41
CA GLY A 159 -1.61 10.89 14.82
C GLY A 159 -1.87 9.68 15.75
N GLU A 160 -2.07 8.48 15.21
CA GLU A 160 -2.16 7.24 15.99
C GLU A 160 -0.90 7.07 16.85
N VAL A 161 -1.10 6.78 18.14
CA VAL A 161 -0.02 6.46 19.07
C VAL A 161 0.28 4.96 18.98
N VAL A 162 1.38 4.62 18.29
CA VAL A 162 1.80 3.22 18.13
C VAL A 162 2.27 2.61 19.44
N ARG A 163 2.98 3.40 20.24
CA ARG A 163 3.41 3.06 21.60
C ARG A 163 3.72 4.32 22.41
N GLY A 164 3.62 4.20 23.74
CA GLY A 164 4.01 5.24 24.67
C GLY A 164 4.49 4.66 25.99
N SER A 165 5.33 5.40 26.68
CA SER A 165 5.84 5.04 28.03
C SER A 165 6.35 6.26 28.76
N THR A 166 6.37 6.19 30.09
CA THR A 166 7.12 7.13 30.94
C THR A 166 8.47 6.51 31.28
N LEU A 167 9.54 7.22 30.97
CA LEU A 167 10.90 6.77 31.26
C LEU A 167 11.23 6.89 32.76
N PRO A 168 12.25 6.17 33.25
CA PRO A 168 12.62 6.21 34.67
C PRO A 168 12.94 7.61 35.23
N ASN A 169 13.35 8.53 34.35
CA ASN A 169 13.62 9.93 34.67
C ASN A 169 12.39 10.85 34.58
N GLY A 170 11.21 10.32 34.28
CA GLY A 170 9.97 11.08 34.18
C GLY A 170 9.64 11.63 32.76
N LEU A 171 10.52 11.46 31.78
CA LEU A 171 10.20 11.84 30.42
C LEU A 171 9.05 10.97 29.85
N GLU A 172 8.04 11.60 29.25
CA GLU A 172 6.98 10.93 28.54
C GLU A 172 7.39 10.74 27.07
N LEU A 173 7.41 9.50 26.61
CA LEU A 173 7.74 9.12 25.23
C LEU A 173 6.48 8.63 24.53
N ARG A 174 6.17 9.19 23.36
CA ARG A 174 5.13 8.70 22.45
C ARG A 174 5.71 8.52 21.04
N GLN A 175 5.46 7.39 20.42
CA GLN A 175 5.72 7.16 19.01
C GLN A 175 4.40 7.29 18.26
N VAL A 176 4.31 8.29 17.38
CA VAL A 176 3.08 8.64 16.68
C VAL A 176 3.26 8.49 15.16
N ARG A 177 2.21 8.06 14.46
CA ARG A 177 2.20 8.00 13.00
C ARG A 177 2.13 9.39 12.39
N VAL A 178 2.90 9.59 11.33
CA VAL A 178 2.95 10.84 10.55
C VAL A 178 2.95 10.52 9.06
N PRO A 179 2.47 11.43 8.19
CA PRO A 179 2.58 11.25 6.74
C PRO A 179 4.03 11.01 6.31
N LEU A 180 4.23 10.28 5.22
CA LEU A 180 5.55 10.12 4.57
C LEU A 180 6.05 11.45 4.00
N GLY A 181 5.14 12.24 3.42
CA GLY A 181 5.43 13.52 2.79
C GLY A 181 4.98 13.56 1.33
N VAL A 182 5.91 13.43 0.38
CA VAL A 182 5.61 13.36 -1.06
C VAL A 182 5.76 11.93 -1.53
N VAL A 183 4.67 11.36 -2.04
CA VAL A 183 4.62 10.00 -2.61
C VAL A 183 4.58 10.10 -4.13
N GLY A 184 5.55 9.53 -4.82
CA GLY A 184 5.55 9.41 -6.27
C GLY A 184 5.01 8.05 -6.69
N ILE A 185 4.03 8.04 -7.59
CA ILE A 185 3.45 6.80 -8.14
C ILE A 185 3.79 6.73 -9.62
N VAL A 186 4.49 5.66 -10.02
CA VAL A 186 4.82 5.38 -11.44
C VAL A 186 3.99 4.18 -11.87
N TYR A 187 3.05 4.38 -12.81
CA TYR A 187 2.08 3.34 -13.14
C TYR A 187 1.79 3.22 -14.64
N GLU A 188 1.35 2.05 -15.03
CA GLU A 188 0.97 1.72 -16.41
C GLU A 188 -0.50 2.07 -16.69
N ALA A 189 -0.99 1.67 -17.84
CA ALA A 189 -2.28 1.95 -18.45
C ALA A 189 -3.52 1.61 -17.59
N ARG A 190 -3.71 2.34 -16.49
CA ARG A 190 -4.85 2.18 -15.56
C ARG A 190 -5.27 3.55 -15.02
N PRO A 191 -6.18 4.29 -15.73
CA PRO A 191 -6.59 5.64 -15.29
C PRO A 191 -7.20 5.69 -13.88
N ASN A 192 -7.87 4.63 -13.42
CA ASN A 192 -8.41 4.54 -12.06
C ASN A 192 -7.33 4.69 -10.99
N VAL A 193 -6.12 4.16 -11.22
CA VAL A 193 -4.99 4.27 -10.27
C VAL A 193 -4.64 5.72 -9.96
N THR A 194 -4.88 6.65 -10.91
CA THR A 194 -4.71 8.09 -10.70
C THR A 194 -5.53 8.59 -9.52
N VAL A 195 -6.78 8.16 -9.43
CA VAL A 195 -7.71 8.58 -8.38
C VAL A 195 -7.47 7.82 -7.09
N ASP A 196 -7.29 6.49 -7.18
CA ASP A 196 -7.06 5.62 -6.02
C ASP A 196 -5.81 6.07 -5.24
N ALA A 197 -4.70 6.28 -5.98
CA ALA A 197 -3.46 6.76 -5.39
C ALA A 197 -3.60 8.16 -4.78
N ALA A 198 -4.30 9.07 -5.45
CA ALA A 198 -4.52 10.41 -4.94
C ALA A 198 -5.38 10.38 -3.65
N ALA A 199 -6.45 9.59 -3.64
CA ALA A 199 -7.34 9.48 -2.49
C ALA A 199 -6.61 8.91 -1.26
N LEU A 200 -5.87 7.81 -1.42
CA LEU A 200 -5.10 7.20 -0.34
C LEU A 200 -4.00 8.13 0.19
N CYS A 201 -3.27 8.82 -0.71
CA CYS A 201 -2.25 9.79 -0.31
C CYS A 201 -2.85 10.98 0.43
N LEU A 202 -3.91 11.59 -0.07
CA LEU A 202 -4.58 12.72 0.59
C LEU A 202 -5.16 12.32 1.95
N LYS A 203 -5.81 11.15 2.04
CA LYS A 203 -6.36 10.62 3.30
C LYS A 203 -5.28 10.44 4.34
N SER A 204 -4.12 9.92 3.96
CA SER A 204 -2.96 9.74 4.85
C SER A 204 -2.10 11.00 5.02
N GLY A 205 -2.54 12.17 4.49
CA GLY A 205 -1.87 13.45 4.67
C GLY A 205 -0.65 13.67 3.80
N ASN A 206 -0.49 12.90 2.72
CA ASN A 206 0.61 12.99 1.77
C ASN A 206 0.22 13.81 0.53
N ALA A 207 1.18 14.52 -0.05
CA ALA A 207 1.09 14.98 -1.42
C ALA A 207 1.48 13.86 -2.39
N VAL A 208 0.90 13.84 -3.60
CA VAL A 208 1.12 12.81 -4.59
C VAL A 208 1.59 13.36 -5.92
N LEU A 209 2.60 12.70 -6.49
CA LEU A 209 3.12 12.90 -7.84
C LEU A 209 2.75 11.69 -8.69
N LEU A 210 1.86 11.89 -9.65
CA LEU A 210 1.29 10.84 -10.48
C LEU A 210 2.02 10.78 -11.82
N ARG A 211 2.66 9.66 -12.13
CA ARG A 211 3.36 9.42 -13.40
C ARG A 211 2.78 8.19 -14.10
N GLY A 212 1.66 8.39 -14.78
CA GLY A 212 1.04 7.35 -15.59
C GLY A 212 1.75 7.13 -16.94
N SER A 213 1.36 6.05 -17.62
CA SER A 213 1.80 5.76 -18.99
C SER A 213 1.33 6.84 -19.97
N SER A 214 2.10 7.06 -21.05
CA SER A 214 1.70 7.91 -22.18
C SER A 214 0.42 7.42 -22.87
N SER A 215 0.10 6.13 -22.78
CA SER A 215 -1.15 5.56 -23.33
C SER A 215 -2.42 6.08 -22.65
N ALA A 216 -2.33 6.59 -21.41
CA ALA A 216 -3.44 7.16 -20.63
C ALA A 216 -3.26 8.66 -20.34
N TYR A 217 -2.45 9.37 -21.11
CA TYR A 217 -2.04 10.73 -20.76
C TYR A 217 -3.19 11.74 -20.75
N ALA A 218 -4.09 11.68 -21.74
CA ALA A 218 -5.24 12.57 -21.81
C ALA A 218 -6.22 12.30 -20.64
N SER A 219 -6.50 11.03 -20.37
CA SER A 219 -7.33 10.60 -19.23
C SER A 219 -6.76 11.07 -17.89
N ASN A 220 -5.47 10.84 -17.67
CA ASN A 220 -4.79 11.23 -16.44
C ASN A 220 -4.76 12.75 -16.26
N THR A 221 -4.59 13.50 -17.36
CA THR A 221 -4.61 14.97 -17.33
C THR A 221 -5.99 15.50 -16.93
N ALA A 222 -7.06 14.95 -17.51
CA ALA A 222 -8.43 15.33 -17.15
C ALA A 222 -8.74 14.96 -15.69
N LEU A 223 -8.43 13.75 -15.27
CA LEU A 223 -8.64 13.28 -13.88
C LEU A 223 -7.90 14.18 -12.89
N VAL A 224 -6.60 14.42 -13.08
CA VAL A 224 -5.81 15.28 -12.19
C VAL A 224 -6.33 16.71 -12.19
N GLY A 225 -6.82 17.24 -13.32
CA GLY A 225 -7.49 18.53 -13.38
C GLY A 225 -8.71 18.60 -12.45
N VAL A 226 -9.60 17.59 -12.54
CA VAL A 226 -10.79 17.49 -11.69
C VAL A 226 -10.41 17.39 -10.20
N LEU A 227 -9.44 16.51 -9.88
CA LEU A 227 -8.95 16.33 -8.52
C LEU A 227 -8.39 17.63 -7.93
N ARG A 228 -7.53 18.33 -8.65
CA ARG A 228 -6.90 19.59 -8.22
C ARG A 228 -7.91 20.69 -7.95
N ASP A 229 -8.90 20.85 -8.85
CA ASP A 229 -9.96 21.85 -8.69
C ASP A 229 -10.81 21.56 -7.45
N ALA A 230 -11.19 20.30 -7.24
CA ALA A 230 -11.99 19.86 -6.08
C ALA A 230 -11.22 20.05 -4.76
N VAL A 231 -9.95 19.66 -4.73
CA VAL A 231 -9.06 19.78 -3.56
C VAL A 231 -8.88 21.28 -3.21
N ALA A 232 -8.64 22.15 -4.21
CA ALA A 232 -8.52 23.58 -4.00
C ALA A 232 -9.83 24.22 -3.52
N GLY A 233 -10.97 23.80 -4.10
CA GLY A 233 -12.29 24.25 -3.67
C GLY A 233 -12.63 23.89 -2.24
N ALA A 234 -12.07 22.82 -1.73
CA ALA A 234 -12.18 22.37 -0.34
C ALA A 234 -11.13 22.98 0.62
N GLY A 235 -10.30 23.91 0.12
CA GLY A 235 -9.32 24.64 0.92
C GLY A 235 -7.97 23.94 1.13
N LEU A 236 -7.69 22.86 0.42
CA LEU A 236 -6.38 22.21 0.42
C LEU A 236 -5.50 22.78 -0.71
N PRO A 237 -4.15 22.70 -0.60
CA PRO A 237 -3.28 23.09 -1.70
C PRO A 237 -3.55 22.26 -2.96
N ALA A 238 -3.85 22.89 -4.10
CA ALA A 238 -4.02 22.19 -5.37
C ALA A 238 -2.78 21.36 -5.75
N ASP A 239 -1.59 21.82 -5.35
CA ASP A 239 -0.32 21.15 -5.60
C ASP A 239 -0.08 19.90 -4.73
N ALA A 240 -1.04 19.55 -3.87
CA ALA A 240 -1.08 18.25 -3.19
C ALA A 240 -1.31 17.09 -4.16
N VAL A 241 -1.91 17.33 -5.32
CA VAL A 241 -2.11 16.33 -6.38
C VAL A 241 -1.53 16.89 -7.68
N GLN A 242 -0.53 16.22 -8.23
CA GLN A 242 0.10 16.69 -9.46
C GLN A 242 0.39 15.54 -10.44
N LEU A 243 0.12 15.80 -11.72
CA LEU A 243 0.64 14.97 -12.80
C LEU A 243 2.09 15.37 -13.09
N VAL A 244 2.98 14.40 -13.12
CA VAL A 244 4.38 14.62 -13.52
C VAL A 244 4.42 14.96 -15.01
N PRO A 245 4.99 16.11 -15.41
CA PRO A 245 5.01 16.54 -16.79
C PRO A 245 5.91 15.66 -17.67
N GLY A 246 5.52 15.54 -18.94
CA GLY A 246 6.26 14.78 -19.95
C GLY A 246 5.80 13.34 -20.09
N GLU A 247 5.78 12.86 -21.33
CA GLU A 247 5.39 11.49 -21.69
C GLU A 247 6.58 10.54 -21.87
N SER A 248 7.79 11.09 -21.95
CA SER A 248 9.01 10.33 -22.17
C SER A 248 9.50 9.60 -20.92
N ARG A 249 10.30 8.55 -21.10
CA ARG A 249 10.96 7.84 -19.99
C ARG A 249 11.91 8.73 -19.20
N GLU A 250 12.36 9.86 -19.75
CA GLU A 250 13.24 10.80 -19.06
C GLU A 250 12.55 11.43 -17.84
N SER A 251 11.24 11.78 -17.95
CA SER A 251 10.48 12.30 -16.80
C SER A 251 10.38 11.29 -15.64
N VAL A 252 10.37 9.99 -15.94
CA VAL A 252 10.43 8.94 -14.91
C VAL A 252 11.80 8.92 -14.24
N ARG A 253 12.91 9.00 -15.03
CA ARG A 253 14.26 9.04 -14.49
C ARG A 253 14.51 10.26 -13.62
N GLU A 254 14.02 11.43 -14.04
CA GLU A 254 14.11 12.65 -13.23
C GLU A 254 13.35 12.49 -11.90
N LEU A 255 12.16 11.90 -11.93
CA LEU A 255 11.37 11.61 -10.73
C LEU A 255 12.11 10.64 -9.79
N MET A 256 12.70 9.56 -10.33
CA MET A 256 13.50 8.59 -9.58
C MET A 256 14.74 9.21 -8.92
N ARG A 257 15.23 10.33 -9.45
CA ARG A 257 16.40 11.06 -8.94
C ARG A 257 16.07 12.30 -8.11
N ALA A 258 14.78 12.59 -7.91
CA ALA A 258 14.32 13.76 -7.16
C ALA A 258 14.44 13.61 -5.63
N ARG A 259 15.57 13.05 -5.16
CA ARG A 259 15.85 12.83 -3.74
C ARG A 259 15.82 14.14 -2.95
N GLY A 260 15.16 14.13 -1.79
CA GLY A 260 14.93 15.31 -0.96
C GLY A 260 13.68 16.12 -1.32
N LEU A 261 13.14 15.93 -2.53
CA LEU A 261 11.83 16.46 -2.95
C LEU A 261 10.73 15.41 -2.92
N VAL A 262 11.06 14.16 -3.27
CA VAL A 262 10.20 13.00 -3.19
C VAL A 262 10.68 12.11 -2.06
N ASP A 263 9.78 11.68 -1.19
CA ASP A 263 10.10 10.91 0.01
C ASP A 263 10.07 9.40 -0.26
N VAL A 264 9.16 8.95 -1.15
CA VAL A 264 9.05 7.55 -1.55
C VAL A 264 8.47 7.43 -2.96
N LEU A 265 8.87 6.39 -3.69
CA LEU A 265 8.28 5.98 -4.96
C LEU A 265 7.60 4.62 -4.82
N ILE A 266 6.47 4.47 -5.49
CA ILE A 266 5.72 3.20 -5.56
C ILE A 266 5.47 2.90 -7.05
N PRO A 267 6.20 1.94 -7.65
CA PRO A 267 5.91 1.49 -9.01
C PRO A 267 4.68 0.60 -9.05
N ARG A 268 3.85 0.71 -10.10
CA ARG A 268 2.63 -0.07 -10.35
C ARG A 268 2.56 -0.50 -11.81
N GLY A 269 3.00 -1.69 -12.14
CA GLY A 269 3.02 -2.17 -13.53
C GLY A 269 3.70 -3.53 -13.65
N GLY A 270 4.15 -3.87 -14.86
CA GLY A 270 4.85 -5.12 -15.12
C GLY A 270 6.24 -5.17 -14.51
N ALA A 271 6.81 -6.37 -14.44
CA ALA A 271 8.11 -6.66 -13.82
C ALA A 271 9.24 -5.76 -14.32
N SER A 272 9.25 -5.42 -15.61
CA SER A 272 10.30 -4.57 -16.20
C SER A 272 10.29 -3.13 -15.67
N LEU A 273 9.09 -2.55 -15.49
CA LEU A 273 8.93 -1.22 -14.90
C LEU A 273 9.37 -1.24 -13.42
N ILE A 274 8.89 -2.21 -12.67
CA ILE A 274 9.21 -2.35 -11.24
C ILE A 274 10.73 -2.47 -11.06
N ARG A 275 11.37 -3.36 -11.79
CA ARG A 275 12.82 -3.56 -11.76
C ARG A 275 13.59 -2.27 -12.07
N SER A 276 13.23 -1.58 -13.17
CA SER A 276 13.90 -0.32 -13.55
C SER A 276 13.78 0.73 -12.44
N VAL A 277 12.59 0.87 -11.81
CA VAL A 277 12.42 1.85 -10.72
C VAL A 277 13.23 1.44 -9.49
N VAL A 278 13.25 0.16 -9.13
CA VAL A 278 13.99 -0.34 -7.96
C VAL A 278 15.51 -0.19 -8.14
N GLU A 279 16.04 -0.54 -9.32
CA GLU A 279 17.48 -0.52 -9.58
C GLU A 279 18.04 0.89 -9.84
N GLU A 280 17.27 1.79 -10.49
CA GLU A 280 17.78 3.08 -10.93
C GLU A 280 17.43 4.25 -9.98
N SER A 281 16.51 4.04 -9.02
CA SER A 281 16.04 5.11 -8.15
C SER A 281 17.05 5.46 -7.04
N THR A 282 17.23 6.76 -6.81
CA THR A 282 17.90 7.29 -5.61
C THR A 282 16.91 7.72 -4.53
N VAL A 283 15.64 7.84 -4.88
CA VAL A 283 14.52 7.98 -3.93
C VAL A 283 14.18 6.61 -3.37
N PRO A 284 13.88 6.46 -2.07
CA PRO A 284 13.41 5.19 -1.52
C PRO A 284 12.22 4.64 -2.30
N VAL A 285 12.21 3.33 -2.54
CA VAL A 285 11.14 2.64 -3.30
C VAL A 285 10.45 1.64 -2.39
N ILE A 286 9.12 1.65 -2.38
CA ILE A 286 8.32 0.53 -1.89
C ILE A 286 7.95 -0.29 -3.13
N GLU A 287 8.59 -1.43 -3.27
CA GLU A 287 8.40 -2.32 -4.40
C GLU A 287 7.06 -3.04 -4.30
N THR A 288 6.28 -3.03 -5.37
CA THR A 288 5.13 -3.91 -5.52
C THR A 288 5.59 -5.18 -6.23
N GLY A 289 5.25 -6.34 -5.67
CA GLY A 289 5.76 -7.61 -6.16
C GLY A 289 5.07 -8.10 -7.43
N VAL A 290 5.81 -8.90 -8.21
CA VAL A 290 5.27 -9.86 -9.18
C VAL A 290 4.65 -11.01 -8.40
N GLY A 291 3.61 -11.64 -8.92
CA GLY A 291 2.83 -12.64 -8.19
C GLY A 291 3.03 -14.08 -8.66
N ASN A 292 4.21 -14.69 -8.45
CA ASN A 292 4.35 -16.13 -8.63
C ASN A 292 3.86 -16.87 -7.37
N CYS A 293 2.54 -17.09 -7.30
CA CYS A 293 1.85 -17.66 -6.13
C CYS A 293 1.68 -19.17 -6.27
N HIS A 294 1.82 -19.90 -5.14
CA HIS A 294 1.70 -21.35 -5.12
C HIS A 294 0.50 -21.82 -4.29
N VAL A 295 -0.12 -22.91 -4.71
CA VAL A 295 -1.09 -23.69 -3.91
C VAL A 295 -0.51 -25.06 -3.67
N TYR A 296 -0.23 -25.41 -2.43
CA TYR A 296 0.18 -26.76 -2.02
C TYR A 296 -1.00 -27.54 -1.46
N VAL A 297 -1.29 -28.67 -2.09
CA VAL A 297 -2.30 -29.64 -1.62
C VAL A 297 -1.59 -30.74 -0.85
N ASP A 298 -1.79 -30.73 0.46
CA ASP A 298 -1.14 -31.62 1.42
C ASP A 298 -1.76 -33.01 1.45
N GLU A 299 -1.03 -34.00 1.97
CA GLU A 299 -1.49 -35.40 2.12
C GLU A 299 -2.85 -35.50 2.85
N ALA A 300 -3.07 -34.67 3.85
CA ALA A 300 -4.29 -34.63 4.64
C ALA A 300 -5.36 -33.65 4.09
N ALA A 301 -5.28 -33.24 2.83
CA ALA A 301 -6.25 -32.32 2.25
C ALA A 301 -7.64 -32.97 2.07
N ASP A 302 -8.68 -32.16 2.18
CA ASP A 302 -9.99 -32.48 1.61
C ASP A 302 -9.92 -32.21 0.10
N LEU A 303 -10.10 -33.25 -0.70
CA LEU A 303 -9.85 -33.17 -2.14
C LEU A 303 -10.85 -32.25 -2.87
N ASP A 304 -12.12 -32.24 -2.45
CA ASP A 304 -13.13 -31.40 -3.07
C ASP A 304 -12.88 -29.91 -2.75
N THR A 305 -12.62 -29.60 -1.49
CA THR A 305 -12.19 -28.27 -1.05
C THR A 305 -10.91 -27.80 -1.75
N ALA A 306 -9.95 -28.73 -1.95
CA ALA A 306 -8.68 -28.40 -2.62
C ALA A 306 -8.90 -28.04 -4.10
N VAL A 307 -9.79 -28.74 -4.80
CA VAL A 307 -10.16 -28.43 -6.19
C VAL A 307 -10.84 -27.06 -6.26
N GLU A 308 -11.79 -26.78 -5.37
CA GLU A 308 -12.48 -25.47 -5.34
C GLU A 308 -11.51 -24.31 -5.09
N ILE A 309 -10.59 -24.45 -4.12
CA ILE A 309 -9.57 -23.45 -3.81
C ILE A 309 -8.63 -23.26 -5.00
N LEU A 310 -8.16 -24.34 -5.64
CA LEU A 310 -7.25 -24.27 -6.77
C LEU A 310 -7.88 -23.55 -7.96
N VAL A 311 -9.09 -23.95 -8.37
CA VAL A 311 -9.81 -23.33 -9.48
C VAL A 311 -10.10 -21.85 -9.19
N ASN A 312 -10.56 -21.53 -7.98
CA ASN A 312 -10.79 -20.14 -7.60
C ASN A 312 -9.49 -19.34 -7.60
N SER A 313 -8.40 -19.90 -7.08
CA SER A 313 -7.09 -19.24 -7.03
C SER A 313 -6.55 -18.90 -8.42
N LYS A 314 -6.79 -19.76 -9.43
CA LYS A 314 -6.31 -19.52 -10.80
C LYS A 314 -7.32 -18.82 -11.69
N ALA A 315 -8.56 -19.33 -11.76
CA ALA A 315 -9.49 -18.99 -12.84
C ALA A 315 -10.42 -17.81 -12.54
N GLN A 316 -10.62 -17.42 -11.28
CA GLN A 316 -11.50 -16.31 -10.91
C GLN A 316 -11.07 -14.99 -11.59
N ARG A 317 -9.77 -14.72 -11.64
CA ARG A 317 -9.16 -13.60 -12.36
C ARG A 317 -7.67 -13.85 -12.58
N PRO A 318 -7.28 -14.47 -13.70
CA PRO A 318 -5.88 -14.90 -13.90
C PRO A 318 -4.88 -13.75 -14.08
N SER A 319 -5.34 -12.57 -14.51
CA SER A 319 -4.48 -11.42 -14.87
C SER A 319 -4.08 -10.52 -13.68
N VAL A 320 -4.04 -11.07 -12.47
CA VAL A 320 -3.67 -10.33 -11.24
C VAL A 320 -2.61 -11.09 -10.44
N CYS A 321 -1.78 -10.34 -9.69
CA CYS A 321 -0.60 -10.86 -9.01
C CYS A 321 -0.88 -11.87 -7.88
N ASN A 322 -2.11 -11.97 -7.38
CA ASN A 322 -2.51 -12.95 -6.37
C ASN A 322 -3.21 -14.20 -6.97
N ALA A 323 -3.24 -14.34 -8.32
CA ALA A 323 -3.65 -15.58 -8.96
C ALA A 323 -2.57 -16.66 -8.74
N ALA A 324 -3.00 -17.93 -8.58
CA ALA A 324 -2.05 -19.03 -8.50
C ALA A 324 -1.36 -19.24 -9.83
N GLU A 325 -0.04 -19.41 -9.80
CA GLU A 325 0.77 -19.71 -10.99
C GLU A 325 1.35 -21.12 -10.92
N THR A 326 1.43 -21.71 -9.72
CA THR A 326 1.90 -23.08 -9.54
C THR A 326 1.01 -23.84 -8.55
N VAL A 327 0.68 -25.12 -8.88
CA VAL A 327 0.09 -26.07 -7.94
C VAL A 327 1.08 -27.19 -7.62
N LEU A 328 1.28 -27.45 -6.34
CA LEU A 328 2.10 -28.55 -5.80
C LEU A 328 1.18 -29.54 -5.12
N VAL A 329 1.31 -30.82 -5.44
CA VAL A 329 0.46 -31.88 -4.88
C VAL A 329 1.29 -32.91 -4.17
N HIS A 330 0.91 -33.28 -2.94
CA HIS A 330 1.60 -34.34 -2.21
C HIS A 330 1.44 -35.68 -2.92
N ALA A 331 2.53 -36.44 -3.06
CA ALA A 331 2.55 -37.71 -3.79
C ALA A 331 1.52 -38.72 -3.25
N GLY A 332 1.26 -38.71 -1.93
CA GLY A 332 0.34 -39.66 -1.29
C GLY A 332 -1.13 -39.51 -1.71
N ILE A 333 -1.51 -38.40 -2.34
CA ILE A 333 -2.90 -38.16 -2.80
C ILE A 333 -2.98 -37.91 -4.32
N ALA A 334 -1.86 -37.99 -5.02
CA ALA A 334 -1.79 -37.63 -6.42
C ALA A 334 -2.77 -38.44 -7.30
N ASP A 335 -2.84 -39.76 -7.12
CA ASP A 335 -3.70 -40.63 -7.92
C ASP A 335 -5.19 -40.25 -7.82
N ASP A 336 -5.64 -39.80 -6.66
CA ASP A 336 -7.04 -39.39 -6.42
C ASP A 336 -7.31 -37.94 -6.77
N PHE A 337 -6.33 -37.06 -6.61
CA PHE A 337 -6.51 -35.61 -6.80
C PHE A 337 -6.33 -35.17 -8.24
N LEU A 338 -5.29 -35.67 -8.95
CA LEU A 338 -4.94 -35.19 -10.28
C LEU A 338 -6.10 -35.29 -11.30
N PRO A 339 -6.85 -36.41 -11.38
CA PRO A 339 -7.97 -36.51 -12.33
C PRO A 339 -9.09 -35.52 -12.03
N ARG A 340 -9.33 -35.18 -10.76
CA ARG A 340 -10.34 -34.19 -10.35
C ARG A 340 -9.89 -32.78 -10.71
N ALA A 341 -8.63 -32.45 -10.39
CA ALA A 341 -8.04 -31.14 -10.68
C ALA A 341 -7.98 -30.86 -12.18
N LEU A 342 -7.51 -31.85 -12.99
CA LEU A 342 -7.46 -31.70 -14.45
C LEU A 342 -8.83 -31.44 -15.07
N ARG A 343 -9.85 -32.17 -14.62
CA ARG A 343 -11.23 -31.94 -15.09
C ARG A 343 -11.69 -30.53 -14.77
N ALA A 344 -11.57 -30.10 -13.50
CA ALA A 344 -12.07 -28.80 -13.05
C ALA A 344 -11.29 -27.63 -13.67
N LEU A 345 -9.97 -27.75 -13.83
CA LEU A 345 -9.13 -26.76 -14.49
C LEU A 345 -9.48 -26.68 -16.00
N GLY A 346 -9.68 -27.83 -16.66
CA GLY A 346 -10.09 -27.90 -18.06
C GLY A 346 -11.48 -27.28 -18.29
N GLU A 347 -12.45 -27.55 -17.42
CA GLU A 347 -13.78 -26.90 -17.44
C GLU A 347 -13.69 -25.37 -17.27
N ALA A 348 -12.69 -24.89 -16.52
CA ALA A 348 -12.38 -23.48 -16.34
C ALA A 348 -11.51 -22.88 -17.46
N GLY A 349 -11.13 -23.66 -18.47
CA GLY A 349 -10.31 -23.24 -19.59
C GLY A 349 -8.82 -23.02 -19.25
N VAL A 350 -8.32 -23.65 -18.19
CA VAL A 350 -6.93 -23.53 -17.73
C VAL A 350 -6.06 -24.61 -18.35
N THR A 351 -4.97 -24.19 -18.99
CA THR A 351 -3.90 -25.07 -19.50
C THR A 351 -2.95 -25.43 -18.36
N VAL A 352 -2.67 -26.72 -18.20
CA VAL A 352 -1.77 -27.22 -17.16
C VAL A 352 -0.41 -27.55 -17.78
N HIS A 353 0.66 -26.93 -17.28
CA HIS A 353 2.06 -27.22 -17.60
C HIS A 353 2.60 -28.14 -16.49
N GLY A 354 2.58 -29.47 -16.70
CA GLY A 354 2.78 -30.45 -15.65
C GLY A 354 4.10 -31.20 -15.75
N ASP A 355 4.57 -31.68 -14.59
CA ASP A 355 5.64 -32.66 -14.52
C ASP A 355 5.23 -34.02 -15.13
N GLU A 356 6.14 -35.00 -15.16
CA GLU A 356 5.87 -36.34 -15.74
C GLU A 356 4.65 -37.02 -15.09
N THR A 357 4.34 -36.77 -13.83
CA THR A 357 3.22 -37.39 -13.12
C THR A 357 1.89 -36.80 -13.61
N TRP A 358 1.83 -35.49 -13.75
CA TRP A 358 0.68 -34.80 -14.32
C TRP A 358 0.46 -35.18 -15.79
N GLN A 359 1.53 -35.30 -16.60
CA GLN A 359 1.45 -35.74 -17.99
C GLN A 359 0.86 -37.17 -18.12
N LYS A 360 1.17 -38.07 -17.19
CA LYS A 360 0.59 -39.43 -17.17
C LYS A 360 -0.89 -39.43 -16.75
N ALA A 361 -1.31 -38.44 -15.96
CA ALA A 361 -2.70 -38.32 -15.49
C ALA A 361 -3.65 -37.71 -16.53
N GLY A 362 -3.16 -36.94 -17.53
CA GLY A 362 -3.99 -36.33 -18.55
C GLY A 362 -3.24 -36.09 -19.87
N ALA A 363 -3.92 -36.41 -20.98
CA ALA A 363 -3.35 -36.30 -22.34
C ALA A 363 -3.14 -34.84 -22.80
N ASP A 364 -3.89 -33.90 -22.24
CA ASP A 364 -3.86 -32.49 -22.64
C ASP A 364 -2.88 -31.65 -21.77
N VAL A 365 -2.12 -32.30 -20.88
CA VAL A 365 -1.11 -31.64 -20.06
C VAL A 365 0.12 -31.32 -20.89
N VAL A 366 0.50 -30.05 -20.93
CA VAL A 366 1.73 -29.58 -21.58
C VAL A 366 2.93 -29.93 -20.69
N PRO A 367 4.03 -30.47 -21.24
CA PRO A 367 5.23 -30.70 -20.46
C PRO A 367 5.78 -29.40 -19.85
N ALA A 368 5.94 -29.37 -18.52
CA ALA A 368 6.55 -28.23 -17.84
C ALA A 368 8.06 -28.17 -18.12
N THR A 369 8.56 -26.97 -18.29
CA THR A 369 9.99 -26.64 -18.39
C THR A 369 10.46 -25.94 -17.11
N GLU A 370 11.76 -25.72 -16.95
CA GLU A 370 12.28 -24.99 -15.80
C GLU A 370 11.78 -23.53 -15.76
N GLU A 371 11.52 -22.92 -16.91
CA GLU A 371 11.02 -21.56 -17.03
C GLU A 371 9.59 -21.43 -16.48
N ASP A 372 8.77 -22.46 -16.60
CA ASP A 372 7.38 -22.47 -16.13
C ASP A 372 7.29 -22.26 -14.61
N TRP A 373 8.25 -22.79 -13.82
CA TRP A 373 8.25 -22.64 -12.37
C TRP A 373 8.46 -21.21 -11.88
N GLY A 374 9.17 -20.40 -12.67
CA GLY A 374 9.44 -18.98 -12.36
C GLY A 374 8.51 -17.99 -13.05
N THR A 375 7.56 -18.48 -13.85
CA THR A 375 6.73 -17.64 -14.72
C THR A 375 5.47 -17.16 -14.00
N GLU A 376 5.23 -15.83 -14.02
CA GLU A 376 3.93 -15.25 -13.75
C GLU A 376 3.16 -15.18 -15.09
N TYR A 377 2.32 -16.18 -15.37
CA TYR A 377 1.63 -16.30 -16.65
C TYR A 377 0.63 -15.18 -16.90
N LEU A 378 -0.10 -14.73 -15.87
CA LEU A 378 -1.18 -13.74 -15.99
C LEU A 378 -2.28 -14.14 -17.00
N SER A 379 -2.40 -15.43 -17.31
CA SER A 379 -3.31 -16.06 -18.25
C SER A 379 -3.94 -17.31 -17.64
N TYR A 380 -4.75 -18.03 -18.41
CA TYR A 380 -5.31 -19.31 -18.00
C TYR A 380 -4.30 -20.46 -18.19
N ASP A 381 -3.08 -20.27 -17.66
CA ASP A 381 -2.00 -21.25 -17.61
C ASP A 381 -1.54 -21.45 -16.18
N ILE A 382 -1.19 -22.68 -15.79
CA ILE A 382 -0.70 -22.98 -14.45
C ILE A 382 0.39 -24.08 -14.51
N ALA A 383 1.51 -23.87 -13.83
CA ALA A 383 2.52 -24.91 -13.62
C ALA A 383 2.03 -25.91 -12.55
N ALA A 384 2.40 -27.20 -12.69
CA ALA A 384 1.90 -28.25 -11.80
C ALA A 384 2.94 -29.34 -11.56
N ALA A 385 3.22 -29.62 -10.28
CA ALA A 385 4.16 -30.67 -9.89
C ALA A 385 3.63 -31.54 -8.75
N VAL A 386 4.07 -32.81 -8.73
CA VAL A 386 3.89 -33.72 -7.60
C VAL A 386 5.16 -33.72 -6.75
N VAL A 387 4.99 -33.53 -5.45
CA VAL A 387 6.11 -33.45 -4.48
C VAL A 387 6.00 -34.53 -3.42
N PRO A 388 7.13 -35.11 -2.95
CA PRO A 388 7.10 -36.23 -2.03
C PRO A 388 6.78 -35.87 -0.58
N SER A 389 6.81 -34.56 -0.23
CA SER A 389 6.58 -34.11 1.15
C SER A 389 6.29 -32.62 1.22
N LEU A 390 5.79 -32.16 2.38
CA LEU A 390 5.63 -30.73 2.69
C LEU A 390 6.96 -29.98 2.59
N GLU A 391 8.07 -30.58 3.06
CA GLU A 391 9.39 -29.98 2.97
C GLU A 391 9.85 -29.77 1.52
N ALA A 392 9.55 -30.73 0.64
CA ALA A 392 9.83 -30.58 -0.79
C ALA A 392 8.99 -29.46 -1.43
N ALA A 393 7.71 -29.34 -1.06
CA ALA A 393 6.87 -28.23 -1.47
C ALA A 393 7.46 -26.89 -1.01
N VAL A 394 7.85 -26.78 0.26
CA VAL A 394 8.49 -25.56 0.79
C VAL A 394 9.81 -25.26 0.09
N GLN A 395 10.60 -26.27 -0.27
CA GLN A 395 11.84 -26.06 -1.02
C GLN A 395 11.55 -25.52 -2.42
N HIS A 396 10.58 -26.08 -3.12
CA HIS A 396 10.13 -25.59 -4.43
C HIS A 396 9.67 -24.13 -4.33
N ILE A 397 8.79 -23.83 -3.36
CA ILE A 397 8.30 -22.46 -3.10
C ILE A 397 9.50 -21.52 -2.86
N ARG A 398 10.45 -21.87 -1.99
CA ARG A 398 11.62 -21.02 -1.71
C ARG A 398 12.48 -20.71 -2.93
N GLN A 399 12.53 -21.62 -3.87
CA GLN A 399 13.31 -21.45 -5.10
C GLN A 399 12.61 -20.53 -6.11
N TRP A 400 11.30 -20.63 -6.22
CA TRP A 400 10.55 -20.04 -7.34
C TRP A 400 9.59 -18.91 -6.95
N THR A 401 9.26 -18.78 -5.66
CA THR A 401 8.31 -17.75 -5.21
C THR A 401 8.82 -16.33 -5.44
N SER A 402 7.90 -15.44 -5.78
CA SER A 402 8.10 -13.99 -5.69
C SER A 402 7.97 -13.43 -4.27
N GLY A 403 7.60 -14.27 -3.28
CA GLY A 403 7.32 -13.85 -1.91
C GLY A 403 5.96 -13.18 -1.73
N HIS A 404 5.05 -13.33 -2.72
CA HIS A 404 3.74 -12.67 -2.69
C HIS A 404 2.74 -13.46 -1.84
N THR A 405 2.25 -14.60 -2.31
CA THR A 405 1.19 -15.35 -1.63
C THR A 405 1.36 -16.85 -1.85
N GLU A 406 1.31 -17.61 -0.75
CA GLU A 406 1.35 -19.07 -0.79
C GLU A 406 0.18 -19.66 -0.02
N ALA A 407 -0.35 -20.76 -0.50
CA ALA A 407 -1.46 -21.45 0.14
C ALA A 407 -1.12 -22.91 0.46
N ILE A 408 -1.62 -23.41 1.58
CA ILE A 408 -1.69 -24.84 1.88
C ILE A 408 -3.15 -25.23 2.07
N VAL A 409 -3.53 -26.38 1.49
CA VAL A 409 -4.81 -27.02 1.77
C VAL A 409 -4.56 -28.29 2.53
N THR A 410 -5.03 -28.37 3.79
CA THR A 410 -4.81 -29.51 4.69
C THR A 410 -5.82 -29.55 5.83
N ARG A 411 -6.16 -30.72 6.33
CA ARG A 411 -6.88 -30.93 7.59
C ARG A 411 -5.93 -31.15 8.78
N ASP A 412 -4.64 -31.39 8.53
CA ASP A 412 -3.65 -31.53 9.58
C ASP A 412 -3.17 -30.16 10.09
N THR A 413 -3.52 -29.86 11.34
CA THR A 413 -3.11 -28.60 11.99
C THR A 413 -1.60 -28.53 12.23
N ALA A 414 -0.89 -29.66 12.33
CA ALA A 414 0.57 -29.68 12.48
C ALA A 414 1.23 -29.32 11.14
N ALA A 415 0.76 -29.87 10.03
CA ALA A 415 1.20 -29.52 8.68
C ALA A 415 0.96 -28.03 8.39
N ALA A 416 -0.24 -27.51 8.70
CA ALA A 416 -0.56 -26.11 8.54
C ALA A 416 0.39 -25.18 9.32
N ARG A 417 0.64 -25.45 10.60
CA ARG A 417 1.58 -24.69 11.43
C ARG A 417 3.00 -24.78 10.91
N ARG A 418 3.44 -25.98 10.47
CA ARG A 418 4.77 -26.16 9.92
C ARG A 418 4.96 -25.40 8.61
N PHE A 419 3.99 -25.46 7.70
CA PHE A 419 4.01 -24.71 6.45
C PHE A 419 4.12 -23.20 6.71
N THR A 420 3.25 -22.66 7.56
CA THR A 420 3.25 -21.23 7.90
C THR A 420 4.53 -20.77 8.60
N ALA A 421 5.22 -21.65 9.32
CA ALA A 421 6.52 -21.34 9.94
C ALA A 421 7.69 -21.37 8.94
N LEU A 422 7.60 -22.18 7.88
CA LEU A 422 8.69 -22.40 6.93
C LEU A 422 8.60 -21.50 5.69
N VAL A 423 7.38 -21.09 5.31
CA VAL A 423 7.11 -20.22 4.17
C VAL A 423 7.16 -18.76 4.62
N ASP A 424 8.02 -17.97 3.99
CA ASP A 424 8.25 -16.57 4.33
C ASP A 424 7.77 -15.66 3.18
N SER A 425 6.53 -15.85 2.74
CA SER A 425 5.84 -14.96 1.81
C SER A 425 5.02 -13.91 2.55
N THR A 426 4.60 -12.88 1.83
CA THR A 426 3.84 -11.75 2.38
C THR A 426 2.52 -12.19 2.98
N ALA A 427 1.84 -13.12 2.31
CA ALA A 427 0.63 -13.76 2.81
C ALA A 427 0.76 -15.28 2.72
N VAL A 428 0.33 -15.98 3.76
CA VAL A 428 0.26 -17.44 3.79
C VAL A 428 -1.16 -17.84 4.13
N MET A 429 -1.82 -18.49 3.18
CA MET A 429 -3.20 -18.93 3.29
C MET A 429 -3.26 -20.38 3.81
N VAL A 430 -4.16 -20.65 4.72
CA VAL A 430 -4.48 -22.01 5.17
C VAL A 430 -5.95 -22.27 4.82
N ASN A 431 -6.18 -23.25 3.95
CA ASN A 431 -7.52 -23.61 3.47
C ASN A 431 -8.30 -22.41 2.87
N ALA A 432 -7.61 -21.56 2.15
CA ALA A 432 -8.20 -20.41 1.50
C ALA A 432 -7.48 -20.10 0.17
N SER A 433 -8.21 -19.51 -0.76
CA SER A 433 -7.70 -19.08 -2.07
C SER A 433 -6.65 -17.97 -1.92
N THR A 434 -5.63 -18.01 -2.77
CA THR A 434 -4.63 -16.93 -2.87
C THR A 434 -5.26 -15.60 -3.25
N ARG A 435 -6.43 -15.61 -3.86
CA ARG A 435 -7.21 -14.43 -4.27
C ARG A 435 -7.65 -13.52 -3.11
N PHE A 436 -7.60 -14.01 -1.89
CA PHE A 436 -7.88 -13.20 -0.69
C PHE A 436 -6.75 -12.23 -0.32
N THR A 437 -5.54 -12.34 -0.89
CA THR A 437 -4.47 -11.34 -0.69
C THR A 437 -4.82 -10.05 -1.43
N ASP A 438 -5.66 -9.24 -0.83
CA ASP A 438 -6.25 -8.04 -1.40
C ASP A 438 -6.65 -7.10 -0.24
N GLY A 439 -6.38 -5.80 -0.38
CA GLY A 439 -6.65 -4.83 0.69
C GLY A 439 -8.13 -4.73 1.06
N GLY A 440 -9.03 -4.86 0.09
CA GLY A 440 -10.48 -4.89 0.35
C GLY A 440 -10.88 -6.16 1.10
N GLN A 441 -10.36 -7.32 0.70
CA GLN A 441 -10.66 -8.61 1.32
C GLN A 441 -10.06 -8.73 2.73
N PHE A 442 -8.91 -8.10 2.99
CA PHE A 442 -8.30 -8.04 4.32
C PHE A 442 -8.94 -7.00 5.25
N GLY A 443 -9.93 -6.25 4.76
CA GLY A 443 -10.63 -5.23 5.54
C GLY A 443 -9.87 -3.90 5.64
N PHE A 444 -8.85 -3.69 4.80
CA PHE A 444 -8.14 -2.41 4.73
C PHE A 444 -8.87 -1.38 3.85
N GLY A 445 -9.97 -1.78 3.20
CA GLY A 445 -10.85 -0.97 2.37
C GLY A 445 -10.30 -0.67 0.98
N ALA A 446 -9.06 -0.25 0.88
CA ALA A 446 -8.37 0.02 -0.38
C ALA A 446 -6.88 -0.24 -0.25
N GLU A 447 -6.21 -0.48 -1.38
CA GLU A 447 -4.76 -0.67 -1.41
C GLU A 447 -4.10 0.12 -2.55
N ILE A 448 -2.90 0.60 -2.30
CA ILE A 448 -2.07 1.22 -3.33
C ILE A 448 -1.21 0.19 -4.06
N GLY A 449 -1.18 -1.03 -3.59
CA GLY A 449 -0.46 -2.18 -4.11
C GLY A 449 -0.08 -3.17 -3.02
N ILE A 450 0.54 -4.28 -3.44
CA ILE A 450 0.99 -5.35 -2.54
C ILE A 450 2.50 -5.40 -2.58
N SER A 451 3.15 -5.14 -1.42
CA SER A 451 4.60 -5.17 -1.31
C SER A 451 5.09 -6.53 -0.83
N THR A 452 6.11 -7.06 -1.50
CA THR A 452 6.81 -8.29 -1.09
C THR A 452 8.09 -8.01 -0.29
N GLN A 453 8.47 -6.74 -0.15
CA GLN A 453 9.65 -6.33 0.60
C GLN A 453 9.49 -6.54 2.11
N LYS A 454 10.59 -6.89 2.78
CA LYS A 454 10.66 -7.01 4.25
C LYS A 454 10.99 -5.65 4.89
N LEU A 455 10.11 -4.65 4.64
CA LEU A 455 10.19 -3.32 5.21
C LEU A 455 8.97 -3.03 6.09
N HIS A 456 8.73 -1.75 6.43
CA HIS A 456 7.55 -1.33 7.18
C HIS A 456 6.24 -1.58 6.41
N ALA A 457 6.29 -1.54 5.08
CA ALA A 457 5.19 -1.89 4.18
C ALA A 457 5.46 -3.28 3.59
N ARG A 458 4.71 -4.29 4.04
CA ARG A 458 4.75 -5.66 3.52
C ARG A 458 3.32 -6.18 3.48
N GLY A 459 2.88 -6.63 2.32
CA GLY A 459 1.51 -7.04 2.09
C GLY A 459 0.70 -6.00 1.33
N PRO A 460 -0.63 -6.14 1.32
CA PRO A 460 -1.53 -5.10 0.81
C PRO A 460 -1.29 -3.80 1.57
N MET A 461 -0.98 -2.73 0.84
CA MET A 461 -0.62 -1.43 1.41
C MET A 461 -1.82 -0.51 1.44
N GLY A 462 -2.40 -0.34 2.61
CA GLY A 462 -3.47 0.62 2.88
C GLY A 462 -2.94 1.97 3.40
N LEU A 463 -3.78 2.65 4.18
CA LEU A 463 -3.43 3.95 4.76
C LEU A 463 -2.27 3.89 5.77
N PRO A 464 -2.14 2.86 6.64
CA PRO A 464 -1.05 2.79 7.61
C PRO A 464 0.33 2.73 6.95
N GLU A 465 0.47 2.03 5.80
CA GLU A 465 1.74 1.86 5.08
C GLU A 465 2.18 3.14 4.35
N LEU A 466 1.25 4.08 4.13
CA LEU A 466 1.53 5.44 3.64
C LEU A 466 1.94 6.41 4.75
N THR A 467 2.25 5.90 5.93
CA THR A 467 2.74 6.67 7.09
C THR A 467 4.09 6.16 7.58
N SER A 468 4.83 7.04 8.24
CA SER A 468 5.99 6.69 9.06
C SER A 468 5.67 7.03 10.51
N THR A 469 6.67 6.97 11.39
CA THR A 469 6.51 7.35 12.78
C THR A 469 7.54 8.39 13.22
N LYS A 470 7.16 9.25 14.18
CA LYS A 470 8.11 10.12 14.90
C LYS A 470 7.94 9.94 16.39
N TYR A 471 9.00 10.24 17.12
CA TYR A 471 8.96 10.30 18.59
C TYR A 471 8.60 11.71 19.05
N VAL A 472 7.63 11.80 19.94
CA VAL A 472 7.31 13.01 20.72
C VAL A 472 7.73 12.73 22.14
N VAL A 473 8.65 13.54 22.65
CA VAL A 473 9.18 13.43 24.01
C VAL A 473 8.79 14.68 24.78
N THR A 474 8.06 14.51 25.87
CA THR A 474 7.63 15.59 26.73
C THR A 474 8.38 15.51 28.04
N GLY A 475 8.99 16.62 28.48
CA GLY A 475 9.69 16.75 29.73
C GLY A 475 9.32 18.05 30.45
N ASP A 476 9.80 18.19 31.65
CA ASP A 476 9.66 19.38 32.50
C ASP A 476 11.07 19.89 32.93
N GLY A 477 11.79 20.45 31.93
CA GLY A 477 13.14 20.96 32.17
C GLY A 477 14.25 19.89 32.30
N HIS A 478 14.01 18.67 31.85
CA HIS A 478 15.00 17.58 31.87
C HIS A 478 16.25 17.94 31.07
N ILE A 479 17.41 17.72 31.65
CA ILE A 479 18.73 17.80 31.00
C ILE A 479 19.43 16.46 31.10
N ARG A 480 20.36 16.18 30.17
CA ARG A 480 21.18 14.98 30.17
C ARG A 480 22.56 15.25 30.75
#